data_9c2b6b87ce1c9e35f4512758e0ff3cd7
#
_entry.id   9c2b6b87ce1c9e35f4512758e0ff3cd7
#
_cell.length_a   1.000
_cell.length_b   1.000
_cell.length_c   1.000
_cell.angle_alpha   90.00
_cell.angle_beta   90.00
_cell.angle_gamma   90.00
#
_symmetry.space_group_name_H-M   'P 1'
#
loop_
_entity.id
_entity.type
_entity.pdbx_description
1 polymer ?
#
loop_
_entity_poly.entity_id
_entity_poly.type
_entity_poly.pdbx_seq_one_letter_code
_entity_poly.pdbx_strand_id
1 'polypeptide(L)'
;NQLSTGVPLIVTDQDLSPDISKGYSVGDLITGFGVAESVIHYYKIYKDNIKGKRAIIQGWGNVAGAAAYYLAKSGVKIVGIIDKPGGVIKKEGLSINKITDLLINRSSNFLECNDMISFNQVNKEIWDVQAEIFIPAAASKLLLLSQIERMINNNLEVISCGANVPFADKEIFFGPISKMADKKVSVIPDFIANCGMARAFSY
;
A
#
# COMPACT_ATOMS: atom_id res chain seq x y z
N ASN A 1 -7.83 -7.98 -28.20
CA ASN A 1 -7.84 -6.86 -27.27
C ASN A 1 -6.75 -7.08 -26.22
N GLN A 2 -5.78 -6.15 -26.12
CA GLN A 2 -4.60 -6.27 -25.23
C GLN A 2 -4.98 -6.47 -23.77
N LEU A 3 -6.06 -5.84 -23.28
CA LEU A 3 -6.55 -6.03 -21.92
C LEU A 3 -7.04 -7.46 -21.67
N SER A 4 -7.78 -8.05 -22.60
CA SER A 4 -8.32 -9.40 -22.43
C SER A 4 -7.25 -10.49 -22.46
N THR A 5 -6.11 -10.22 -23.09
CA THR A 5 -4.99 -11.17 -23.20
C THR A 5 -3.86 -10.88 -22.21
N GLY A 6 -3.61 -9.61 -21.87
CA GLY A 6 -2.51 -9.20 -21.02
C GLY A 6 -2.81 -9.31 -19.53
N VAL A 7 -4.02 -8.94 -19.10
CA VAL A 7 -4.41 -8.99 -17.67
C VAL A 7 -4.27 -10.38 -17.05
N PRO A 8 -4.72 -11.48 -17.71
CA PRO A 8 -4.58 -12.83 -17.17
C PRO A 8 -3.21 -13.48 -17.41
N LEU A 9 -2.26 -12.79 -18.07
CA LEU A 9 -0.90 -13.33 -18.24
C LEU A 9 -0.25 -13.61 -16.90
N ILE A 10 0.29 -14.83 -16.75
CA ILE A 10 1.01 -15.23 -15.53
C ILE A 10 2.40 -14.60 -15.52
N VAL A 11 2.75 -14.02 -14.38
CA VAL A 11 4.07 -13.43 -14.15
C VAL A 11 5.05 -14.55 -13.82
N THR A 12 5.93 -14.86 -14.77
CA THR A 12 6.95 -15.93 -14.66
C THR A 12 8.32 -15.41 -14.22
N ASP A 13 8.50 -14.10 -14.20
CA ASP A 13 9.73 -13.46 -13.73
C ASP A 13 9.85 -13.59 -12.20
N GLN A 14 10.94 -14.21 -11.72
CA GLN A 14 11.23 -14.42 -10.30
C GLN A 14 11.45 -13.11 -9.53
N ASP A 15 11.85 -12.07 -10.23
CA ASP A 15 12.04 -10.76 -9.61
C ASP A 15 10.72 -10.00 -9.42
N LEU A 16 9.69 -10.35 -10.17
CA LEU A 16 8.39 -9.71 -10.11
C LEU A 16 7.34 -10.55 -9.37
N SER A 17 7.37 -11.87 -9.52
CA SER A 17 6.39 -12.75 -8.86
C SER A 17 6.76 -13.02 -7.40
N PRO A 18 5.82 -12.88 -6.45
CA PRO A 18 6.03 -13.31 -5.07
C PRO A 18 6.27 -14.82 -4.93
N ASP A 19 5.63 -15.61 -5.78
CA ASP A 19 5.78 -17.05 -5.90
C ASP A 19 5.29 -17.52 -7.28
N ILE A 20 6.20 -18.01 -8.10
CA ILE A 20 5.88 -18.48 -9.45
C ILE A 20 4.89 -19.64 -9.42
N SER A 21 4.99 -20.54 -8.43
CA SER A 21 4.13 -21.71 -8.31
C SER A 21 2.65 -21.36 -8.07
N LYS A 22 2.37 -20.18 -7.54
CA LYS A 22 1.01 -19.68 -7.29
C LYS A 22 0.35 -19.08 -8.52
N GLY A 23 1.09 -18.80 -9.58
CA GLY A 23 0.56 -18.33 -10.84
C GLY A 23 -0.09 -16.95 -10.76
N TYR A 24 0.53 -15.98 -10.09
CA TYR A 24 0.04 -14.61 -10.07
C TYR A 24 -0.03 -14.03 -11.47
N SER A 25 -1.18 -13.45 -11.81
CA SER A 25 -1.36 -12.74 -13.07
C SER A 25 -0.82 -11.31 -13.00
N VAL A 26 -0.62 -10.70 -14.16
CA VAL A 26 -0.33 -9.27 -14.27
C VAL A 26 -1.41 -8.45 -13.55
N GLY A 27 -2.69 -8.83 -13.71
CA GLY A 27 -3.81 -8.17 -13.05
C GLY A 27 -3.74 -8.18 -11.52
N ASP A 28 -3.15 -9.23 -10.93
CA ASP A 28 -3.01 -9.33 -9.48
C ASP A 28 -1.94 -8.40 -8.91
N LEU A 29 -0.90 -8.10 -9.68
CA LEU A 29 0.31 -7.46 -9.17
C LEU A 29 0.53 -6.03 -9.66
N ILE A 30 0.19 -5.72 -10.92
CA ILE A 30 0.62 -4.51 -11.63
C ILE A 30 0.22 -3.20 -10.93
N THR A 31 -0.97 -3.16 -10.34
CA THR A 31 -1.44 -1.94 -9.65
C THR A 31 -0.65 -1.71 -8.36
N GLY A 32 -0.47 -2.74 -7.54
CA GLY A 32 0.32 -2.63 -6.32
C GLY A 32 1.81 -2.40 -6.59
N PHE A 33 2.35 -2.97 -7.67
CA PHE A 33 3.67 -2.65 -8.18
C PHE A 33 3.80 -1.16 -8.49
N GLY A 34 2.84 -0.57 -9.23
CA GLY A 34 2.81 0.86 -9.54
C GLY A 34 2.80 1.75 -8.29
N VAL A 35 1.99 1.36 -7.28
CA VAL A 35 1.94 2.05 -5.99
C VAL A 35 3.30 2.03 -5.29
N ALA A 36 3.98 0.87 -5.24
CA ALA A 36 5.31 0.76 -4.64
C ALA A 36 6.36 1.56 -5.42
N GLU A 37 6.36 1.44 -6.75
CA GLU A 37 7.28 2.18 -7.63
C GLU A 37 7.13 3.69 -7.49
N SER A 38 5.91 4.20 -7.32
CA SER A 38 5.68 5.63 -7.11
C SER A 38 6.37 6.14 -5.83
N VAL A 39 6.36 5.35 -4.76
CA VAL A 39 7.08 5.66 -3.51
C VAL A 39 8.59 5.57 -3.72
N ILE A 40 9.09 4.53 -4.40
CA ILE A 40 10.51 4.36 -4.70
C ILE A 40 11.04 5.57 -5.50
N HIS A 41 10.28 6.01 -6.51
CA HIS A 41 10.62 7.18 -7.29
C HIS A 41 10.55 8.48 -6.50
N TYR A 42 9.59 8.62 -5.58
CA TYR A 42 9.53 9.76 -4.66
C TYR A 42 10.86 9.92 -3.90
N TYR A 43 11.33 8.86 -3.25
CA TYR A 43 12.61 8.91 -2.53
C TYR A 43 13.80 9.16 -3.46
N LYS A 44 13.82 8.54 -4.64
CA LYS A 44 14.87 8.77 -5.63
C LYS A 44 14.94 10.23 -6.10
N ILE A 45 13.80 10.90 -6.29
CA ILE A 45 13.71 12.30 -6.71
C ILE A 45 14.22 13.23 -5.61
N TYR A 46 13.82 13.00 -4.37
CA TYR A 46 14.20 13.83 -3.23
C TYR A 46 15.55 13.43 -2.61
N LYS A 47 16.31 12.54 -3.29
CA LYS A 47 17.66 12.08 -2.91
C LYS A 47 17.73 11.39 -1.56
N ASP A 48 16.64 10.87 -1.10
CA ASP A 48 16.56 10.14 0.15
C ASP A 48 16.67 8.63 -0.10
N ASN A 49 17.11 7.89 0.91
CA ASN A 49 17.21 6.44 0.82
C ASN A 49 15.92 5.78 1.32
N ILE A 50 15.27 5.01 0.49
CA ILE A 50 14.06 4.28 0.87
C ILE A 50 14.36 3.11 1.83
N LYS A 51 15.58 2.56 1.81
CA LYS A 51 15.94 1.41 2.66
C LYS A 51 15.86 1.79 4.15
N GLY A 52 15.14 0.99 4.90
CA GLY A 52 14.92 1.20 6.32
C GLY A 52 13.78 2.15 6.67
N LYS A 53 13.20 2.86 5.70
CA LYS A 53 11.95 3.61 5.89
C LYS A 53 10.83 2.65 6.31
N ARG A 54 9.86 3.16 7.05
CA ARG A 54 8.75 2.39 7.63
C ARG A 54 7.47 2.71 6.90
N ALA A 55 6.66 1.68 6.66
CA ALA A 55 5.38 1.84 5.98
C ALA A 55 4.23 1.23 6.79
N ILE A 56 3.10 1.93 6.77
CA ILE A 56 1.80 1.44 7.20
C ILE A 56 0.96 1.17 5.94
N ILE A 57 0.31 0.02 5.90
CA ILE A 57 -0.55 -0.42 4.80
C ILE A 57 -1.98 -0.49 5.30
N GLN A 58 -2.92 0.14 4.58
CA GLN A 58 -4.35 0.02 4.84
C GLN A 58 -5.01 -0.83 3.76
N GLY A 59 -5.59 -1.96 4.17
CA GLY A 59 -6.11 -3.02 3.31
C GLY A 59 -5.12 -4.17 3.10
N TRP A 60 -5.65 -5.33 2.61
CA TRP A 60 -4.83 -6.50 2.25
C TRP A 60 -5.33 -7.21 0.98
N GLY A 61 -6.03 -6.48 0.10
CA GLY A 61 -6.38 -6.94 -1.25
C GLY A 61 -5.16 -7.01 -2.19
N ASN A 62 -5.41 -7.24 -3.48
CA ASN A 62 -4.35 -7.36 -4.50
C ASN A 62 -3.41 -6.15 -4.49
N VAL A 63 -3.96 -4.94 -4.49
CA VAL A 63 -3.16 -3.71 -4.52
C VAL A 63 -2.30 -3.55 -3.27
N ALA A 64 -2.91 -3.68 -2.08
CA ALA A 64 -2.22 -3.52 -0.80
C ALA A 64 -1.14 -4.58 -0.59
N GLY A 65 -1.48 -5.85 -0.81
CA GLY A 65 -0.55 -6.96 -0.65
C GLY A 65 0.64 -6.88 -1.61
N ALA A 66 0.40 -6.59 -2.88
CA ALA A 66 1.47 -6.41 -3.86
C ALA A 66 2.33 -5.18 -3.52
N ALA A 67 1.74 -4.04 -3.15
CA ALA A 67 2.49 -2.86 -2.75
C ALA A 67 3.38 -3.13 -1.52
N ALA A 68 2.84 -3.81 -0.51
CA ALA A 68 3.62 -4.22 0.67
C ALA A 68 4.80 -5.13 0.31
N TYR A 69 4.59 -6.11 -0.59
CA TYR A 69 5.64 -7.01 -1.06
C TYR A 69 6.78 -6.25 -1.77
N TYR A 70 6.46 -5.42 -2.75
CA TYR A 70 7.49 -4.69 -3.51
C TYR A 70 8.22 -3.63 -2.67
N LEU A 71 7.52 -2.96 -1.76
CA LEU A 71 8.14 -2.06 -0.79
C LEU A 71 9.10 -2.83 0.14
N ALA A 72 8.67 -3.97 0.70
CA ALA A 72 9.53 -4.80 1.54
C ALA A 72 10.74 -5.33 0.77
N LYS A 73 10.58 -5.74 -0.50
CA LYS A 73 11.67 -6.15 -1.39
C LYS A 73 12.69 -5.01 -1.63
N SER A 74 12.22 -3.76 -1.63
CA SER A 74 13.07 -2.56 -1.75
C SER A 74 13.73 -2.14 -0.43
N GLY A 75 13.53 -2.91 0.66
CA GLY A 75 14.12 -2.66 1.97
C GLY A 75 13.30 -1.76 2.90
N VAL A 76 12.03 -1.49 2.57
CA VAL A 76 11.08 -0.81 3.45
C VAL A 76 10.61 -1.78 4.53
N LYS A 77 10.48 -1.29 5.76
CA LYS A 77 9.94 -2.04 6.90
C LYS A 77 8.43 -1.86 6.98
N ILE A 78 7.65 -2.89 6.76
CA ILE A 78 6.20 -2.84 6.94
C ILE A 78 5.92 -2.96 8.45
N VAL A 79 5.64 -1.84 9.11
CA VAL A 79 5.47 -1.76 10.57
C VAL A 79 4.03 -1.91 11.03
N GLY A 80 3.07 -1.78 10.13
CA GLY A 80 1.66 -1.95 10.43
C GLY A 80 0.84 -2.28 9.19
N ILE A 81 -0.13 -3.17 9.39
CA ILE A 81 -1.17 -3.47 8.39
C ILE A 81 -2.51 -3.38 9.13
N ILE A 82 -3.44 -2.61 8.58
CA ILE A 82 -4.82 -2.54 9.08
C ILE A 82 -5.77 -2.93 7.96
N ASP A 83 -6.66 -3.87 8.24
CA ASP A 83 -7.68 -4.33 7.31
C ASP A 83 -9.01 -4.55 8.03
N LYS A 84 -10.09 -4.82 7.29
CA LYS A 84 -11.45 -4.98 7.81
C LYS A 84 -11.57 -6.00 8.96
N PRO A 85 -10.94 -7.19 8.93
CA PRO A 85 -11.05 -8.14 10.04
C PRO A 85 -10.16 -7.76 11.24
N GLY A 86 -9.14 -6.94 11.06
CA GLY A 86 -8.17 -6.58 12.10
C GLY A 86 -6.85 -6.10 11.52
N GLY A 87 -5.77 -6.29 12.26
CA GLY A 87 -4.46 -5.87 11.76
C GLY A 87 -3.29 -6.38 12.59
N VAL A 88 -2.11 -6.02 12.17
CA VAL A 88 -0.85 -6.34 12.86
C VAL A 88 0.01 -5.09 12.98
N ILE A 89 0.63 -4.92 14.14
CA ILE A 89 1.61 -3.86 14.41
C ILE A 89 2.92 -4.51 14.83
N LYS A 90 4.01 -4.18 14.13
CA LYS A 90 5.35 -4.69 14.41
C LYS A 90 6.35 -3.56 14.23
N LYS A 91 6.73 -2.90 15.31
CA LYS A 91 7.58 -1.69 15.28
C LYS A 91 8.93 -1.91 14.59
N GLU A 92 9.50 -3.12 14.69
CA GLU A 92 10.74 -3.52 14.03
C GLU A 92 10.57 -3.78 12.52
N GLY A 93 9.33 -3.89 12.06
CA GLY A 93 8.93 -4.29 10.72
C GLY A 93 8.71 -5.79 10.58
N LEU A 94 7.78 -6.16 9.71
CA LEU A 94 7.59 -7.54 9.27
C LEU A 94 8.73 -7.90 8.30
N SER A 95 9.26 -9.12 8.40
CA SER A 95 10.26 -9.61 7.46
C SER A 95 9.65 -9.79 6.07
N ILE A 96 10.48 -9.72 5.02
CA ILE A 96 10.02 -10.00 3.65
C ILE A 96 9.38 -11.38 3.54
N ASN A 97 9.93 -12.40 4.21
CA ASN A 97 9.34 -13.74 4.23
C ASN A 97 7.93 -13.73 4.83
N LYS A 98 7.73 -13.00 5.96
CA LYS A 98 6.39 -12.88 6.56
C LYS A 98 5.40 -12.15 5.65
N ILE A 99 5.83 -11.07 4.98
CA ILE A 99 4.99 -10.36 3.98
C ILE A 99 4.64 -11.28 2.82
N THR A 100 5.62 -12.02 2.31
CA THR A 100 5.40 -13.01 1.24
C THR A 100 4.40 -14.08 1.69
N ASP A 101 4.60 -14.67 2.87
CA ASP A 101 3.68 -15.67 3.43
C ASP A 101 2.25 -15.16 3.58
N LEU A 102 2.08 -13.92 4.07
CA LEU A 102 0.77 -13.29 4.19
C LEU A 102 0.11 -13.06 2.82
N LEU A 103 0.89 -12.80 1.79
CA LEU A 103 0.40 -12.59 0.44
C LEU A 103 0.02 -13.91 -0.25
N ILE A 104 0.91 -14.92 -0.20
CA ILE A 104 0.73 -16.18 -0.94
C ILE A 104 -0.25 -17.15 -0.29
N ASN A 105 -0.45 -17.07 1.03
CA ASN A 105 -1.31 -17.98 1.79
C ASN A 105 -2.69 -17.37 2.13
N ARG A 106 -3.01 -16.18 1.64
CA ARG A 106 -4.34 -15.61 1.84
C ARG A 106 -5.40 -16.44 1.10
N SER A 107 -6.51 -16.73 1.77
CA SER A 107 -7.67 -17.44 1.19
C SER A 107 -8.70 -16.46 0.61
N SER A 108 -8.60 -15.20 0.99
CA SER A 108 -9.52 -14.13 0.62
C SER A 108 -8.78 -12.83 0.28
N ASN A 109 -9.52 -11.76 0.01
CA ASN A 109 -8.94 -10.42 -0.16
C ASN A 109 -8.78 -9.66 1.17
N PHE A 110 -8.60 -10.38 2.28
CA PHE A 110 -8.42 -9.82 3.61
C PHE A 110 -7.15 -10.35 4.27
N LEU A 111 -6.67 -9.60 5.27
CA LEU A 111 -5.54 -10.03 6.10
C LEU A 111 -5.94 -11.24 6.95
N GLU A 112 -5.12 -12.28 6.89
CA GLU A 112 -5.25 -13.48 7.70
C GLU A 112 -3.89 -13.81 8.31
N CYS A 113 -3.78 -13.75 9.64
CA CYS A 113 -2.58 -14.17 10.36
C CYS A 113 -2.88 -14.51 11.83
N ASN A 114 -2.05 -15.36 12.42
CA ASN A 114 -2.23 -15.80 13.82
C ASN A 114 -2.04 -14.67 14.85
N ASP A 115 -1.20 -13.67 14.50
CA ASP A 115 -0.83 -12.55 15.38
C ASP A 115 -1.75 -11.34 15.20
N MET A 116 -2.89 -11.52 14.54
CA MET A 116 -3.81 -10.43 14.23
C MET A 116 -4.53 -9.96 15.49
N ILE A 117 -4.50 -8.65 15.73
CA ILE A 117 -5.32 -7.99 16.76
C ILE A 117 -6.63 -7.47 16.14
N SER A 118 -7.65 -7.28 16.98
CA SER A 118 -8.97 -6.85 16.51
C SER A 118 -8.91 -5.50 15.79
N PHE A 119 -9.87 -5.27 14.87
CA PHE A 119 -9.98 -3.99 14.16
C PHE A 119 -10.04 -2.79 15.11
N ASN A 120 -10.84 -2.88 16.18
CA ASN A 120 -10.97 -1.78 17.14
C ASN A 120 -9.64 -1.44 17.81
N GLN A 121 -8.85 -2.46 18.15
CA GLN A 121 -7.55 -2.26 18.78
C GLN A 121 -6.53 -1.69 17.78
N VAL A 122 -6.36 -2.31 16.62
CA VAL A 122 -5.41 -1.82 15.62
C VAL A 122 -5.77 -0.41 15.14
N ASN A 123 -7.05 -0.11 14.92
CA ASN A 123 -7.51 1.21 14.51
C ASN A 123 -7.26 2.30 15.58
N LYS A 124 -7.20 1.90 16.85
CA LYS A 124 -6.83 2.82 17.94
C LYS A 124 -5.33 3.14 17.95
N GLU A 125 -4.48 2.20 17.58
CA GLU A 125 -3.03 2.27 17.84
C GLU A 125 -2.19 2.59 16.59
N ILE A 126 -2.58 2.10 15.41
CA ILE A 126 -1.73 2.09 14.22
C ILE A 126 -1.35 3.49 13.72
N TRP A 127 -2.22 4.47 13.91
CA TRP A 127 -1.99 5.84 13.42
C TRP A 127 -0.92 6.60 14.22
N ASP A 128 -0.53 6.09 15.39
CA ASP A 128 0.57 6.62 16.21
C ASP A 128 1.88 5.85 16.03
N VAL A 129 1.87 4.83 15.20
CA VAL A 129 3.09 4.09 14.85
C VAL A 129 3.96 4.96 13.95
N GLN A 130 5.22 5.10 14.32
CA GLN A 130 6.17 5.87 13.53
C GLN A 130 6.39 5.23 12.16
N ALA A 131 6.01 5.96 11.11
CA ALA A 131 6.17 5.52 9.73
C ALA A 131 6.29 6.72 8.79
N GLU A 132 7.19 6.61 7.83
CA GLU A 132 7.44 7.63 6.81
C GLU A 132 6.50 7.49 5.60
N ILE A 133 5.95 6.28 5.40
CA ILE A 133 5.17 5.90 4.22
C ILE A 133 3.80 5.41 4.66
N PHE A 134 2.74 5.90 4.02
CA PHE A 134 1.40 5.37 4.19
C PHE A 134 0.77 4.99 2.86
N ILE A 135 0.22 3.76 2.79
CA ILE A 135 -0.44 3.22 1.60
C ILE A 135 -1.92 2.96 1.90
N PRO A 136 -2.82 3.91 1.62
CA PRO A 136 -4.26 3.68 1.67
C PRO A 136 -4.68 2.86 0.44
N ALA A 137 -4.94 1.56 0.61
CA ALA A 137 -5.27 0.64 -0.48
C ALA A 137 -6.44 -0.30 -0.14
N ALA A 138 -7.30 0.07 0.82
CA ALA A 138 -8.48 -0.71 1.20
C ALA A 138 -9.70 -0.33 0.35
N ALA A 139 -10.25 0.85 0.55
CA ALA A 139 -11.42 1.35 -0.17
C ALA A 139 -11.46 2.88 -0.21
N SER A 140 -12.39 3.42 -1.00
CA SER A 140 -12.60 4.86 -1.12
C SER A 140 -13.14 5.46 0.19
N LYS A 141 -12.77 6.71 0.45
CA LYS A 141 -13.31 7.57 1.52
C LYS A 141 -13.16 7.02 2.94
N LEU A 142 -12.08 6.28 3.21
CA LEU A 142 -11.80 5.73 4.55
C LEU A 142 -10.83 6.56 5.38
N LEU A 143 -9.99 7.39 4.74
CA LEU A 143 -8.92 8.10 5.42
C LEU A 143 -9.42 9.40 6.04
N LEU A 144 -9.49 9.42 7.38
CA LEU A 144 -9.98 10.56 8.16
C LEU A 144 -8.87 11.58 8.44
N LEU A 145 -9.25 12.84 8.61
CA LEU A 145 -8.32 13.94 8.98
C LEU A 145 -7.51 13.61 10.23
N SER A 146 -8.18 13.14 11.28
CA SER A 146 -7.51 12.81 12.56
C SER A 146 -6.47 11.70 12.45
N GLN A 147 -6.66 10.75 11.55
CA GLN A 147 -5.68 9.69 11.29
C GLN A 147 -4.42 10.25 10.60
N ILE A 148 -4.62 11.13 9.63
CA ILE A 148 -3.52 11.80 8.92
C ILE A 148 -2.71 12.68 9.87
N GLU A 149 -3.37 13.49 10.71
CA GLU A 149 -2.71 14.34 11.70
C GLU A 149 -1.84 13.52 12.68
N ARG A 150 -2.35 12.38 13.14
CA ARG A 150 -1.60 11.46 13.99
C ARG A 150 -0.36 10.90 13.28
N MET A 151 -0.50 10.46 12.04
CA MET A 151 0.64 9.96 11.25
C MET A 151 1.67 11.06 10.96
N ILE A 152 1.23 12.29 10.65
CA ILE A 152 2.13 13.44 10.47
C ILE A 152 2.96 13.69 11.74
N ASN A 153 2.32 13.65 12.92
CA ASN A 153 3.02 13.78 14.20
C ASN A 153 4.00 12.62 14.48
N ASN A 154 3.89 11.52 13.73
CA ASN A 154 4.76 10.35 13.82
C ASN A 154 5.61 10.14 12.55
N ASN A 155 6.06 11.26 11.95
CA ASN A 155 7.04 11.34 10.85
C ASN A 155 6.55 10.86 9.48
N LEU A 156 5.26 10.95 9.18
CA LEU A 156 4.77 10.68 7.82
C LEU A 156 5.40 11.67 6.82
N GLU A 157 5.97 11.14 5.75
CA GLU A 157 6.59 11.90 4.65
C GLU A 157 5.78 11.83 3.36
N VAL A 158 5.22 10.64 3.06
CA VAL A 158 4.50 10.40 1.81
C VAL A 158 3.30 9.50 1.98
N ILE A 159 2.20 9.87 1.30
CA ILE A 159 1.00 9.02 1.10
C ILE A 159 0.97 8.63 -0.37
N SER A 160 0.97 7.34 -0.68
CA SER A 160 0.79 6.84 -2.05
C SER A 160 -0.56 6.13 -2.16
N CYS A 161 -1.48 6.72 -2.92
CA CYS A 161 -2.89 6.32 -2.95
C CYS A 161 -3.12 5.07 -3.80
N GLY A 162 -3.20 3.91 -3.16
CA GLY A 162 -3.55 2.64 -3.81
C GLY A 162 -5.04 2.47 -4.06
N ALA A 163 -5.89 3.00 -3.19
CA ALA A 163 -7.33 3.04 -3.39
C ALA A 163 -7.74 4.31 -4.16
N ASN A 164 -8.82 4.21 -4.95
CA ASN A 164 -9.42 5.39 -5.58
C ASN A 164 -10.07 6.28 -4.52
N VAL A 165 -9.82 7.60 -4.61
CA VAL A 165 -10.42 8.61 -3.73
C VAL A 165 -10.33 8.19 -2.24
N PRO A 166 -9.13 7.95 -1.68
CA PRO A 166 -9.00 7.35 -0.34
C PRO A 166 -9.44 8.27 0.80
N PHE A 167 -9.35 9.61 0.63
CA PHE A 167 -9.70 10.58 1.65
C PHE A 167 -11.21 10.62 1.90
N ALA A 168 -11.64 10.78 3.15
CA ALA A 168 -13.03 10.83 3.56
C ALA A 168 -13.70 12.21 3.27
N ASP A 169 -13.24 12.87 2.22
CA ASP A 169 -13.82 14.09 1.70
C ASP A 169 -15.18 13.81 1.04
N LYS A 170 -16.09 14.80 1.08
CA LYS A 170 -17.34 14.74 0.30
C LYS A 170 -17.04 14.87 -1.19
N GLU A 171 -16.10 15.75 -1.52
CA GLU A 171 -15.58 15.98 -2.87
C GLU A 171 -14.81 14.77 -3.37
N ILE A 172 -14.84 14.55 -4.69
CA ILE A 172 -14.05 13.49 -5.33
C ILE A 172 -12.57 13.92 -5.44
N PHE A 173 -12.35 15.21 -5.76
CA PHE A 173 -11.01 15.77 -5.92
C PHE A 173 -10.81 16.98 -5.02
N PHE A 174 -9.64 17.05 -4.39
CA PHE A 174 -9.17 18.23 -3.64
C PHE A 174 -10.15 18.73 -2.57
N GLY A 175 -10.77 17.83 -1.83
CA GLY A 175 -11.53 18.17 -0.63
C GLY A 175 -10.63 18.69 0.51
N PRO A 176 -11.24 19.14 1.63
CA PRO A 176 -10.48 19.75 2.73
C PRO A 176 -9.43 18.83 3.33
N ILE A 177 -9.71 17.53 3.45
CA ILE A 177 -8.74 16.54 4.03
C ILE A 177 -7.57 16.35 3.09
N SER A 178 -7.83 16.11 1.80
CA SER A 178 -6.76 15.92 0.81
C SER A 178 -5.90 17.18 0.66
N LYS A 179 -6.49 18.37 0.65
CA LYS A 179 -5.75 19.65 0.63
C LYS A 179 -4.87 19.86 1.86
N MET A 180 -5.38 19.47 3.03
CA MET A 180 -4.58 19.57 4.27
C MET A 180 -3.41 18.60 4.22
N ALA A 181 -3.63 17.35 3.80
CA ALA A 181 -2.59 16.36 3.65
C ALA A 181 -1.49 16.84 2.68
N ASP A 182 -1.87 17.30 1.50
CA ASP A 182 -0.96 17.78 0.45
C ASP A 182 -0.11 19.00 0.86
N LYS A 183 -0.61 19.82 1.79
CA LYS A 183 0.15 20.94 2.36
C LYS A 183 1.20 20.52 3.39
N LYS A 184 1.09 19.34 3.97
CA LYS A 184 1.91 18.89 5.10
C LYS A 184 2.88 17.76 4.74
N VAL A 185 2.47 16.87 3.84
CA VAL A 185 3.23 15.72 3.37
C VAL A 185 3.06 15.58 1.86
N SER A 186 3.95 14.82 1.22
CA SER A 186 3.78 14.52 -0.20
C SER A 186 2.61 13.55 -0.41
N VAL A 187 1.68 13.90 -1.29
CA VAL A 187 0.58 13.01 -1.68
C VAL A 187 0.76 12.62 -3.14
N ILE A 188 0.95 11.32 -3.39
CA ILE A 188 0.93 10.75 -4.73
C ILE A 188 -0.52 10.32 -4.99
N PRO A 189 -1.25 11.02 -5.83
CA PRO A 189 -2.68 10.77 -6.03
C PRO A 189 -2.93 9.43 -6.71
N ASP A 190 -4.13 8.91 -6.54
CA ASP A 190 -4.56 7.60 -7.03
C ASP A 190 -4.36 7.44 -8.54
N PHE A 191 -4.74 8.43 -9.34
CA PHE A 191 -4.60 8.39 -10.80
C PHE A 191 -3.13 8.34 -11.28
N ILE A 192 -2.15 8.55 -10.40
CA ILE A 192 -0.72 8.34 -10.66
C ILE A 192 -0.26 7.03 -10.03
N ALA A 193 -0.54 6.83 -8.74
CA ALA A 193 -0.01 5.69 -7.99
C ALA A 193 -0.62 4.35 -8.44
N ASN A 194 -1.94 4.30 -8.63
CA ASN A 194 -2.65 3.07 -8.96
C ASN A 194 -2.94 2.87 -10.46
N CYS A 195 -2.39 3.71 -11.33
CA CYS A 195 -2.62 3.64 -12.79
C CYS A 195 -1.87 2.50 -13.51
N GLY A 196 -1.19 1.59 -12.78
CA GLY A 196 -0.36 0.53 -13.38
C GLY A 196 -1.05 -0.27 -14.47
N MET A 197 -2.30 -0.69 -14.24
CA MET A 197 -3.12 -1.40 -15.22
C MET A 197 -3.36 -0.52 -16.47
N ALA A 198 -3.85 0.71 -16.29
CA ALA A 198 -4.12 1.61 -17.38
C ALA A 198 -2.86 1.92 -18.19
N ARG A 199 -1.74 2.15 -17.51
CA ARG A 199 -0.45 2.44 -18.15
C ARG A 199 0.10 1.25 -18.94
N ALA A 200 0.05 0.05 -18.38
CA ALA A 200 0.59 -1.15 -19.02
C ALA A 200 -0.15 -1.52 -20.30
N PHE A 201 -1.45 -1.19 -20.40
CA PHE A 201 -2.31 -1.58 -21.52
C PHE A 201 -2.77 -0.42 -22.39
N SER A 202 -2.18 0.76 -22.25
CA SER A 202 -2.45 1.94 -23.11
C SER A 202 -1.55 2.01 -24.34
N TYR A 203 -0.59 1.09 -24.51
CA TYR A 203 0.33 0.99 -25.63
C TYR A 203 -0.03 -0.10 -26.62
#